data_c98dfe34169e18496499148a0f19898f
#
_entry.id   c98dfe34169e18496499148a0f19898f
#
_cell.length_a   1.000
_cell.length_b   1.000
_cell.length_c   1.000
_cell.angle_alpha   90.00
_cell.angle_beta   90.00
_cell.angle_gamma   90.00
#
_symmetry.space_group_name_H-M   'P 1'
#
loop_
_entity.id
_entity.type
_entity.pdbx_description
1 polymer ?
#
loop_
_entity_poly.entity_id
_entity_poly.type
_entity_poly.pdbx_seq_one_letter_code
_entity_poly.pdbx_strand_id
1 'polypeptide(L)'
;MISPSVSAVGRDPAYGWLMVFVVFTLSGLSFGALGAISVFLKPLALEFGWGRAETSLGYTTIAFSSALFGVFWGYVADRWGSRWFGVVAALTMSFSLFMLSSLTSLFQFYAFYFLFGAFGNAMASTPLFANVGFWFRHNPGLALGITASGGAIGQGIIPYLVGMAITSNGWQWAYQAMAVSYLVIALPIAFLVRESPRREIARLAPEKEVRHFPLSEKEVVIWMSFAVMFCCNCMSVPIVHLVPMLTDASRSLEFATSVLLVLMLAGGAGRIFGGKLGDVIGALPTYIIMS
;
A
#
# COMPACT_ATOMS: atom_id res chain seq x y z
N MET A 1 -30.27 -22.47 -19.47
CA MET A 1 -30.57 -21.04 -19.37
C MET A 1 -31.17 -20.81 -17.99
N ILE A 2 -30.35 -20.41 -17.03
CA ILE A 2 -30.81 -19.97 -15.70
C ILE A 2 -30.46 -18.49 -15.63
N SER A 3 -31.49 -17.66 -15.79
CA SER A 3 -31.42 -16.23 -15.60
C SER A 3 -31.00 -15.95 -14.14
N PRO A 4 -29.90 -15.24 -13.87
CA PRO A 4 -29.61 -14.82 -12.50
C PRO A 4 -30.65 -13.77 -12.15
N SER A 5 -31.46 -14.06 -11.14
CA SER A 5 -32.46 -13.19 -10.56
C SER A 5 -31.84 -11.84 -10.16
N VAL A 6 -32.28 -10.78 -10.82
CA VAL A 6 -31.99 -9.36 -10.50
C VAL A 6 -32.83 -8.96 -9.28
N SER A 7 -32.62 -9.58 -8.13
CA SER A 7 -33.34 -9.21 -6.91
C SER A 7 -32.49 -9.43 -5.66
N ALA A 8 -31.56 -8.52 -5.43
CA ALA A 8 -31.06 -8.19 -4.10
C ALA A 8 -30.71 -6.71 -4.05
N VAL A 9 -31.71 -5.87 -4.13
CA VAL A 9 -31.66 -4.48 -3.67
C VAL A 9 -31.60 -4.57 -2.14
N GLY A 10 -30.42 -4.32 -1.51
CA GLY A 10 -30.47 -4.13 -0.09
C GLY A 10 -29.19 -4.15 0.74
N ARG A 11 -28.13 -4.86 0.38
CA ARG A 11 -26.88 -4.87 1.17
C ARG A 11 -25.67 -5.16 0.30
N ASP A 12 -24.54 -4.52 0.64
CA ASP A 12 -23.26 -4.85 0.04
C ASP A 12 -22.88 -6.29 0.41
N PRO A 13 -22.32 -7.09 -0.52
CA PRO A 13 -22.09 -8.52 -0.30
C PRO A 13 -21.09 -8.74 0.84
N ALA A 14 -21.36 -9.69 1.72
CA ALA A 14 -20.49 -10.02 2.86
C ALA A 14 -19.06 -10.33 2.44
N TYR A 15 -18.87 -10.96 1.26
CA TYR A 15 -17.55 -11.22 0.71
C TYR A 15 -16.77 -9.93 0.37
N GLY A 16 -17.45 -8.82 0.09
CA GLY A 16 -16.82 -7.52 -0.09
C GLY A 16 -16.05 -7.08 1.14
N TRP A 17 -16.60 -7.30 2.33
CA TRP A 17 -15.91 -6.99 3.60
C TRP A 17 -14.71 -7.91 3.84
N LEU A 18 -14.78 -9.17 3.42
CA LEU A 18 -13.61 -10.04 3.43
C LEU A 18 -12.52 -9.51 2.50
N MET A 19 -12.89 -9.00 1.32
CA MET A 19 -11.94 -8.37 0.40
C MET A 19 -11.32 -7.10 0.99
N VAL A 20 -12.09 -6.28 1.73
CA VAL A 20 -11.55 -5.15 2.49
C VAL A 20 -10.47 -5.63 3.46
N PHE A 21 -10.75 -6.66 4.26
CA PHE A 21 -9.78 -7.22 5.20
C PHE A 21 -8.52 -7.76 4.49
N VAL A 22 -8.69 -8.50 3.40
CA VAL A 22 -7.59 -9.05 2.60
C VAL A 22 -6.68 -7.93 2.08
N VAL A 23 -7.26 -6.92 1.43
CA VAL A 23 -6.48 -5.84 0.84
C VAL A 23 -5.92 -4.90 1.91
N PHE A 24 -6.63 -4.67 3.01
CA PHE A 24 -6.12 -3.99 4.20
C PHE A 24 -4.83 -4.64 4.70
N THR A 25 -4.81 -5.96 4.86
CA THR A 25 -3.64 -6.67 5.38
C THR A 25 -2.49 -6.67 4.36
N LEU A 26 -2.76 -6.99 3.08
CA LEU A 26 -1.73 -6.99 2.04
C LEU A 26 -1.11 -5.60 1.85
N SER A 27 -1.92 -4.55 1.84
CA SER A 27 -1.42 -3.18 1.76
C SER A 27 -0.68 -2.77 3.03
N GLY A 28 -1.16 -3.20 4.20
CA GLY A 28 -0.49 -2.96 5.48
C GLY A 28 0.93 -3.53 5.51
N LEU A 29 1.10 -4.77 5.08
CA LEU A 29 2.42 -5.40 4.95
C LEU A 29 3.29 -4.66 3.92
N SER A 30 2.74 -4.37 2.75
CA SER A 30 3.48 -3.73 1.65
C SER A 30 3.97 -2.32 2.03
N PHE A 31 3.08 -1.45 2.49
CA PHE A 31 3.43 -0.10 2.93
C PHE A 31 4.21 -0.10 4.23
N GLY A 32 4.02 -1.11 5.09
CA GLY A 32 4.79 -1.28 6.30
C GLY A 32 6.27 -1.52 6.04
N ALA A 33 6.61 -2.36 5.05
CA ALA A 33 7.99 -2.52 4.61
C ALA A 33 8.59 -1.23 4.04
N LEU A 34 7.77 -0.46 3.29
CA LEU A 34 8.19 0.85 2.79
C LEU A 34 8.52 1.81 3.94
N GLY A 35 7.69 1.85 5.00
CA GLY A 35 7.94 2.64 6.21
C GLY A 35 9.17 2.15 6.99
N ALA A 36 9.40 0.85 7.05
CA ALA A 36 10.51 0.25 7.77
C ALA A 36 11.89 0.64 7.22
N ILE A 37 11.98 1.08 5.96
CA ILE A 37 13.23 1.56 5.37
C ILE A 37 13.86 2.64 6.27
N SER A 38 13.06 3.56 6.83
CA SER A 38 13.54 4.63 7.71
C SER A 38 14.32 4.12 8.92
N VAL A 39 14.00 2.92 9.39
CA VAL A 39 14.63 2.27 10.54
C VAL A 39 15.95 1.58 10.14
N PHE A 40 16.02 1.05 8.91
CA PHE A 40 17.23 0.40 8.38
C PHE A 40 18.31 1.38 7.91
N LEU A 41 17.99 2.67 7.69
CA LEU A 41 18.93 3.65 7.12
C LEU A 41 20.24 3.73 7.92
N LYS A 42 20.17 3.89 9.24
CA LYS A 42 21.37 4.01 10.09
C LYS A 42 22.17 2.72 10.21
N PRO A 43 21.56 1.56 10.53
CA PRO A 43 22.29 0.29 10.59
C PRO A 43 23.06 -0.03 9.30
N LEU A 44 22.42 0.14 8.14
CA LEU A 44 23.06 -0.14 6.86
C LEU A 44 24.17 0.87 6.52
N ALA A 45 23.93 2.16 6.80
CA ALA A 45 24.95 3.19 6.59
C ALA A 45 26.21 2.94 7.44
N LEU A 46 26.05 2.50 8.68
CA LEU A 46 27.17 2.19 9.57
C LEU A 46 27.95 0.94 9.15
N GLU A 47 27.26 -0.11 8.71
CA GLU A 47 27.90 -1.38 8.35
C GLU A 47 28.62 -1.32 7.00
N PHE A 48 28.00 -0.71 5.99
CA PHE A 48 28.53 -0.67 4.63
C PHE A 48 29.25 0.64 4.29
N GLY A 49 29.26 1.63 5.18
CA GLY A 49 29.82 2.95 4.91
C GLY A 49 29.05 3.77 3.87
N TRP A 50 27.78 3.43 3.63
CA TRP A 50 26.97 4.12 2.62
C TRP A 50 26.52 5.49 3.13
N GLY A 51 26.46 6.46 2.20
CA GLY A 51 25.95 7.78 2.48
C GLY A 51 24.42 7.78 2.75
N ARG A 52 23.95 8.83 3.44
CA ARG A 52 22.50 9.01 3.68
C ARG A 52 21.68 9.08 2.40
N ALA A 53 22.21 9.75 1.37
CA ALA A 53 21.57 9.85 0.08
C ALA A 53 21.39 8.47 -0.54
N GLU A 54 22.43 7.63 -0.53
CA GLU A 54 22.39 6.28 -1.08
C GLU A 54 21.38 5.39 -0.36
N THR A 55 21.36 5.39 0.97
CA THR A 55 20.39 4.60 1.73
C THR A 55 18.95 5.09 1.57
N SER A 56 18.74 6.42 1.50
CA SER A 56 17.40 7.01 1.28
C SER A 56 16.84 6.71 -0.11
N LEU A 57 17.70 6.52 -1.13
CA LEU A 57 17.29 6.13 -2.47
C LEU A 57 16.59 4.76 -2.50
N GLY A 58 16.77 3.91 -1.48
CA GLY A 58 15.99 2.67 -1.33
C GLY A 58 14.49 2.93 -1.29
N TYR A 59 14.04 3.94 -0.54
CA TYR A 59 12.64 4.36 -0.52
C TYR A 59 12.17 4.85 -1.91
N THR A 60 12.97 5.70 -2.54
CA THR A 60 12.69 6.21 -3.89
C THR A 60 12.60 5.08 -4.91
N THR A 61 13.46 4.07 -4.80
CA THR A 61 13.46 2.90 -5.68
C THR A 61 12.16 2.11 -5.60
N ILE A 62 11.65 1.85 -4.39
CA ILE A 62 10.34 1.18 -4.22
C ILE A 62 9.22 2.07 -4.76
N ALA A 63 9.20 3.35 -4.38
CA ALA A 63 8.14 4.27 -4.78
C ALA A 63 8.08 4.44 -6.30
N PHE A 64 9.24 4.64 -6.94
CA PHE A 64 9.36 4.78 -8.39
C PHE A 64 8.95 3.51 -9.14
N SER A 65 9.50 2.36 -8.75
CA SER A 65 9.16 1.07 -9.39
C SER A 65 7.68 0.73 -9.19
N SER A 66 7.14 1.00 -8.00
CA SER A 66 5.72 0.78 -7.72
C SER A 66 4.81 1.69 -8.54
N ALA A 67 5.15 2.96 -8.72
CA ALA A 67 4.39 3.88 -9.54
C ALA A 67 4.39 3.46 -11.02
N LEU A 68 5.57 3.16 -11.55
CA LEU A 68 5.73 2.73 -12.95
C LEU A 68 4.97 1.43 -13.23
N PHE A 69 5.20 0.41 -12.42
CA PHE A 69 4.57 -0.90 -12.59
C PHE A 69 3.11 -0.93 -12.12
N GLY A 70 2.68 0.00 -11.26
CA GLY A 70 1.29 0.13 -10.85
C GLY A 70 0.36 0.42 -12.02
N VAL A 71 0.77 1.27 -12.97
CA VAL A 71 0.02 1.54 -14.21
C VAL A 71 -0.02 0.28 -15.09
N PHE A 72 1.13 -0.39 -15.25
CA PHE A 72 1.21 -1.62 -16.04
C PHE A 72 0.32 -2.73 -15.46
N TRP A 73 0.42 -3.00 -14.15
CA TRP A 73 -0.39 -4.03 -13.50
C TRP A 73 -1.87 -3.66 -13.41
N GLY A 74 -2.21 -2.38 -13.35
CA GLY A 74 -3.58 -1.91 -13.49
C GLY A 74 -4.17 -2.34 -14.84
N TYR A 75 -3.46 -2.07 -15.92
CA TYR A 75 -3.86 -2.48 -17.27
C TYR A 75 -3.98 -4.00 -17.44
N VAL A 76 -3.02 -4.76 -16.88
CA VAL A 76 -3.05 -6.22 -16.88
C VAL A 76 -4.27 -6.75 -16.11
N ALA A 77 -4.56 -6.15 -14.94
CA ALA A 77 -5.71 -6.53 -14.13
C ALA A 77 -7.06 -6.26 -14.81
N ASP A 78 -7.14 -5.20 -15.61
CA ASP A 78 -8.36 -4.88 -16.37
C ASP A 78 -8.61 -5.90 -17.49
N ARG A 79 -7.57 -6.50 -18.05
CA ARG A 79 -7.70 -7.52 -19.12
C ARG A 79 -7.84 -8.95 -18.58
N TRP A 80 -7.03 -9.35 -17.62
CA TRP A 80 -6.91 -10.74 -17.17
C TRP A 80 -7.37 -10.98 -15.74
N GLY A 81 -7.83 -9.93 -15.04
CA GLY A 81 -8.25 -10.01 -13.65
C GLY A 81 -7.10 -9.88 -12.66
N SER A 82 -7.48 -9.73 -11.37
CA SER A 82 -6.53 -9.45 -10.28
C SER A 82 -6.33 -10.60 -9.29
N ARG A 83 -6.93 -11.76 -9.57
CA ARG A 83 -7.00 -12.90 -8.62
C ARG A 83 -5.63 -13.37 -8.11
N TRP A 84 -4.64 -13.48 -9.01
CA TRP A 84 -3.31 -13.99 -8.69
C TRP A 84 -2.33 -12.93 -8.20
N PHE A 85 -2.70 -11.66 -8.28
CA PHE A 85 -1.82 -10.56 -7.93
C PHE A 85 -1.44 -10.56 -6.46
N GLY A 86 -2.37 -10.91 -5.57
CA GLY A 86 -2.08 -11.04 -4.15
C GLY A 86 -1.02 -12.12 -3.87
N VAL A 87 -1.10 -13.26 -4.54
CA VAL A 87 -0.15 -14.38 -4.37
C VAL A 87 1.23 -14.00 -4.89
N VAL A 88 1.31 -13.45 -6.10
CA VAL A 88 2.59 -13.00 -6.68
C VAL A 88 3.21 -11.91 -5.82
N ALA A 89 2.41 -10.96 -5.35
CA ALA A 89 2.88 -9.90 -4.46
C ALA A 89 3.44 -10.47 -3.14
N ALA A 90 2.72 -11.40 -2.49
CA ALA A 90 3.17 -12.02 -1.24
C ALA A 90 4.51 -12.75 -1.39
N LEU A 91 4.64 -13.56 -2.45
CA LEU A 91 5.88 -14.28 -2.75
C LEU A 91 7.04 -13.33 -3.06
N THR A 92 6.79 -12.31 -3.89
CA THR A 92 7.85 -11.36 -4.29
C THR A 92 8.28 -10.50 -3.11
N MET A 93 7.34 -10.02 -2.28
CA MET A 93 7.67 -9.26 -1.07
C MET A 93 8.52 -10.08 -0.11
N SER A 94 8.10 -11.33 0.18
CA SER A 94 8.86 -12.22 1.07
C SER A 94 10.25 -12.54 0.49
N PHE A 95 10.34 -12.90 -0.79
CA PHE A 95 11.61 -13.17 -1.46
C PHE A 95 12.56 -11.97 -1.44
N SER A 96 12.06 -10.78 -1.78
CA SER A 96 12.89 -9.56 -1.78
C SER A 96 13.42 -9.24 -0.39
N LEU A 97 12.59 -9.35 0.66
CA LEU A 97 13.01 -9.12 2.04
C LEU A 97 14.03 -10.17 2.50
N PHE A 98 13.85 -11.43 2.10
CA PHE A 98 14.81 -12.48 2.41
C PHE A 98 16.18 -12.21 1.74
N MET A 99 16.20 -11.80 0.49
CA MET A 99 17.44 -11.42 -0.20
C MET A 99 18.09 -10.17 0.41
N LEU A 100 17.29 -9.21 0.90
CA LEU A 100 17.79 -8.04 1.62
C LEU A 100 18.47 -8.41 2.95
N SER A 101 18.17 -9.55 3.55
CA SER A 101 18.88 -10.02 4.77
C SER A 101 20.33 -10.45 4.52
N SER A 102 20.69 -10.70 3.26
CA SER A 102 22.01 -11.17 2.84
C SER A 102 22.73 -10.15 1.95
N LEU A 103 22.50 -8.85 2.19
CA LEU A 103 23.09 -7.77 1.40
C LEU A 103 24.61 -7.77 1.50
N THR A 104 25.27 -7.54 0.35
CA THR A 104 26.72 -7.33 0.25
C THR A 104 27.07 -6.09 -0.57
N SER A 105 26.12 -5.52 -1.32
CA SER A 105 26.38 -4.37 -2.21
C SER A 105 25.17 -3.45 -2.34
N LEU A 106 25.44 -2.18 -2.66
CA LEU A 106 24.41 -1.18 -2.92
C LEU A 106 23.54 -1.53 -4.15
N PHE A 107 24.13 -2.21 -5.15
CA PHE A 107 23.36 -2.66 -6.30
C PHE A 107 22.29 -3.69 -5.92
N GLN A 108 22.65 -4.68 -5.08
CA GLN A 108 21.67 -5.66 -4.56
C GLN A 108 20.55 -4.97 -3.76
N PHE A 109 20.90 -3.97 -2.95
CA PHE A 109 19.94 -3.17 -2.18
C PHE A 109 18.89 -2.55 -3.09
N TYR A 110 19.32 -1.85 -4.16
CA TYR A 110 18.37 -1.26 -5.10
C TYR A 110 17.63 -2.30 -5.94
N ALA A 111 18.30 -3.37 -6.37
CA ALA A 111 17.68 -4.41 -7.19
C ALA A 111 16.53 -5.11 -6.44
N PHE A 112 16.73 -5.48 -5.16
CA PHE A 112 15.69 -6.14 -4.39
C PHE A 112 14.58 -5.19 -3.96
N TYR A 113 14.88 -3.93 -3.68
CA TYR A 113 13.84 -2.92 -3.44
C TYR A 113 13.06 -2.57 -4.72
N PHE A 114 13.71 -2.56 -5.87
CA PHE A 114 13.01 -2.42 -7.15
C PHE A 114 12.07 -3.60 -7.40
N LEU A 115 12.52 -4.82 -7.16
CA LEU A 115 11.70 -6.02 -7.29
C LEU A 115 10.50 -5.98 -6.33
N PHE A 116 10.74 -5.61 -5.07
CA PHE A 116 9.68 -5.41 -4.06
C PHE A 116 8.65 -4.38 -4.52
N GLY A 117 9.08 -3.24 -5.05
CA GLY A 117 8.19 -2.19 -5.54
C GLY A 117 7.40 -2.61 -6.79
N ALA A 118 8.09 -3.16 -7.79
CA ALA A 118 7.51 -3.46 -9.09
C ALA A 118 6.49 -4.61 -9.06
N PHE A 119 6.75 -5.67 -8.30
CA PHE A 119 5.91 -6.87 -8.25
C PHE A 119 5.23 -7.06 -6.89
N GLY A 120 5.83 -6.59 -5.80
CA GLY A 120 5.21 -6.67 -4.48
C GLY A 120 4.19 -5.54 -4.28
N ASN A 121 4.66 -4.31 -4.08
CA ASN A 121 3.82 -3.17 -3.74
C ASN A 121 2.85 -2.79 -4.87
N ALA A 122 3.29 -2.75 -6.12
CA ALA A 122 2.45 -2.38 -7.25
C ALA A 122 1.26 -3.34 -7.44
N MET A 123 1.50 -4.66 -7.30
CA MET A 123 0.43 -5.66 -7.42
C MET A 123 -0.48 -5.70 -6.19
N ALA A 124 0.06 -5.51 -4.98
CA ALA A 124 -0.72 -5.54 -3.74
C ALA A 124 -1.61 -4.29 -3.56
N SER A 125 -1.26 -3.17 -4.20
CA SER A 125 -1.97 -1.90 -4.04
C SER A 125 -2.99 -1.65 -5.17
N THR A 126 -2.57 -1.06 -6.27
CA THR A 126 -3.45 -0.47 -7.30
C THR A 126 -4.57 -1.42 -7.79
N PRO A 127 -4.28 -2.65 -8.26
CA PRO A 127 -5.33 -3.51 -8.81
C PRO A 127 -6.30 -4.03 -7.75
N LEU A 128 -5.78 -4.29 -6.53
CA LEU A 128 -6.59 -4.84 -5.45
C LEU A 128 -7.48 -3.77 -4.81
N PHE A 129 -7.00 -2.51 -4.69
CA PHE A 129 -7.83 -1.38 -4.27
C PHE A 129 -8.98 -1.13 -5.25
N ALA A 130 -8.69 -1.12 -6.55
CA ALA A 130 -9.71 -0.99 -7.58
C ALA A 130 -10.76 -2.11 -7.46
N ASN A 131 -10.31 -3.37 -7.24
CA ASN A 131 -11.21 -4.49 -7.06
C ASN A 131 -12.14 -4.31 -5.86
N VAL A 132 -11.64 -3.81 -4.71
CA VAL A 132 -12.48 -3.51 -3.53
C VAL A 132 -13.58 -2.51 -3.89
N GLY A 133 -13.27 -1.44 -4.62
CA GLY A 133 -14.26 -0.44 -5.04
C GLY A 133 -15.45 -1.03 -5.80
N PHE A 134 -15.24 -2.07 -6.60
CA PHE A 134 -16.30 -2.75 -7.36
C PHE A 134 -17.23 -3.65 -6.50
N TRP A 135 -16.85 -3.99 -5.27
CA TRP A 135 -17.70 -4.79 -4.37
C TRP A 135 -18.82 -3.98 -3.72
N PHE A 136 -18.66 -2.66 -3.58
CA PHE A 136 -19.56 -1.80 -2.79
C PHE A 136 -20.40 -0.87 -3.67
N ARG A 137 -21.65 -0.63 -3.25
CA ARG A 137 -22.57 0.37 -3.85
C ARG A 137 -22.98 1.46 -2.87
N HIS A 138 -23.23 1.07 -1.61
CA HIS A 138 -23.81 1.97 -0.62
C HIS A 138 -22.73 2.72 0.19
N ASN A 139 -21.62 2.07 0.50
CA ASN A 139 -20.53 2.67 1.28
C ASN A 139 -19.15 2.42 0.65
N PRO A 140 -18.93 2.78 -0.63
CA PRO A 140 -17.64 2.56 -1.28
C PRO A 140 -16.51 3.39 -0.62
N GLY A 141 -16.80 4.61 -0.16
CA GLY A 141 -15.85 5.47 0.51
C GLY A 141 -15.36 4.88 1.83
N LEU A 142 -16.27 4.39 2.67
CA LEU A 142 -15.90 3.71 3.91
C LEU A 142 -15.05 2.47 3.65
N ALA A 143 -15.45 1.64 2.68
CA ALA A 143 -14.71 0.42 2.34
C ALA A 143 -13.29 0.73 1.86
N LEU A 144 -13.14 1.70 0.97
CA LEU A 144 -11.84 2.17 0.49
C LEU A 144 -11.02 2.87 1.57
N GLY A 145 -11.67 3.63 2.46
CA GLY A 145 -11.04 4.29 3.61
C GLY A 145 -10.45 3.27 4.60
N ILE A 146 -11.21 2.21 4.93
CA ILE A 146 -10.70 1.10 5.76
C ILE A 146 -9.55 0.38 5.05
N THR A 147 -9.70 0.09 3.78
CA THR A 147 -8.62 -0.57 2.99
C THR A 147 -7.34 0.29 2.98
N ALA A 148 -7.47 1.60 2.76
CA ALA A 148 -6.35 2.53 2.75
C ALA A 148 -5.72 2.72 4.14
N SER A 149 -6.51 2.61 5.22
CA SER A 149 -5.97 2.69 6.58
C SER A 149 -5.03 1.54 6.90
N GLY A 150 -5.17 0.37 6.25
CA GLY A 150 -4.24 -0.74 6.35
C GLY A 150 -2.81 -0.33 6.03
N GLY A 151 -2.60 0.41 4.94
CA GLY A 151 -1.30 0.94 4.58
C GLY A 151 -0.72 1.89 5.64
N ALA A 152 -1.52 2.80 6.20
CA ALA A 152 -1.06 3.70 7.25
C ALA A 152 -0.71 2.95 8.54
N ILE A 153 -1.58 2.05 8.97
CA ILE A 153 -1.36 1.23 10.17
C ILE A 153 -0.11 0.37 10.02
N GLY A 154 0.08 -0.24 8.84
CA GLY A 154 1.29 -1.01 8.52
C GLY A 154 2.56 -0.16 8.58
N GLN A 155 2.54 1.06 8.02
CA GLN A 155 3.65 2.02 8.10
C GLN A 155 3.98 2.48 9.52
N GLY A 156 3.07 2.34 10.47
CA GLY A 156 3.34 2.60 11.88
C GLY A 156 3.83 1.36 12.63
N ILE A 157 3.06 0.26 12.55
CA ILE A 157 3.32 -0.96 13.33
C ILE A 157 4.61 -1.65 12.88
N ILE A 158 4.84 -1.80 11.58
CA ILE A 158 6.00 -2.58 11.08
C ILE A 158 7.32 -1.91 11.41
N PRO A 159 7.54 -0.59 11.17
CA PRO A 159 8.76 0.07 11.63
C PRO A 159 9.00 -0.03 13.13
N TYR A 160 7.93 0.04 13.94
CA TYR A 160 8.04 -0.13 15.39
C TYR A 160 8.56 -1.52 15.78
N LEU A 161 7.96 -2.59 15.21
CA LEU A 161 8.40 -3.97 15.45
C LEU A 161 9.81 -4.22 14.91
N VAL A 162 10.13 -3.68 13.73
CA VAL A 162 11.46 -3.77 13.13
C VAL A 162 12.50 -3.03 13.97
N GLY A 163 12.17 -1.87 14.54
CA GLY A 163 13.04 -1.14 15.44
C GLY A 163 13.43 -1.98 16.68
N MET A 164 12.45 -2.65 17.29
CA MET A 164 12.71 -3.59 18.40
C MET A 164 13.57 -4.78 17.95
N ALA A 165 13.27 -5.35 16.79
CA ALA A 165 14.00 -6.48 16.24
C ALA A 165 15.47 -6.13 15.93
N ILE A 166 15.74 -4.96 15.36
CA ILE A 166 17.10 -4.49 15.07
C ILE A 166 17.90 -4.29 16.36
N THR A 167 17.27 -3.71 17.38
CA THR A 167 17.94 -3.46 18.66
C THR A 167 18.32 -4.75 19.37
N SER A 168 17.52 -5.81 19.26
CA SER A 168 17.76 -7.08 19.93
C SER A 168 18.63 -8.06 19.14
N ASN A 169 18.45 -8.16 17.81
CA ASN A 169 19.01 -9.24 17.00
C ASN A 169 19.76 -8.77 15.74
N GLY A 170 19.79 -7.46 15.48
CA GLY A 170 20.40 -6.89 14.29
C GLY A 170 19.48 -6.82 13.07
N TRP A 171 19.96 -6.10 12.05
CA TRP A 171 19.17 -5.79 10.87
C TRP A 171 18.93 -7.00 9.94
N GLN A 172 19.88 -7.91 9.85
CA GLN A 172 19.76 -9.13 9.04
C GLN A 172 18.59 -9.98 9.52
N TRP A 173 18.55 -10.22 10.85
CA TRP A 173 17.47 -10.96 11.47
C TRP A 173 16.12 -10.26 11.28
N ALA A 174 16.09 -8.94 11.39
CA ALA A 174 14.87 -8.16 11.19
C ALA A 174 14.29 -8.35 9.77
N TYR A 175 15.13 -8.34 8.73
CA TYR A 175 14.68 -8.66 7.36
C TYR A 175 14.20 -10.11 7.22
N GLN A 176 14.88 -11.08 7.82
CA GLN A 176 14.44 -12.47 7.79
C GLN A 176 13.10 -12.66 8.49
N ALA A 177 12.94 -12.06 9.67
CA ALA A 177 11.67 -12.10 10.40
C ALA A 177 10.52 -11.47 9.62
N MET A 178 10.77 -10.34 8.95
CA MET A 178 9.81 -9.73 8.02
C MET A 178 9.47 -10.67 6.87
N ALA A 179 10.48 -11.26 6.22
CA ALA A 179 10.29 -12.15 5.08
C ALA A 179 9.40 -13.35 5.45
N VAL A 180 9.71 -14.01 6.57
CA VAL A 180 8.92 -15.14 7.07
C VAL A 180 7.51 -14.72 7.47
N SER A 181 7.38 -13.61 8.21
CA SER A 181 6.07 -13.09 8.62
C SER A 181 5.20 -12.74 7.41
N TYR A 182 5.78 -12.15 6.37
CA TYR A 182 5.06 -11.80 5.15
C TYR A 182 4.62 -13.06 4.41
N LEU A 183 5.47 -14.08 4.32
CA LEU A 183 5.09 -15.35 3.69
C LEU A 183 3.95 -16.01 4.45
N VAL A 184 4.06 -16.10 5.77
CA VAL A 184 3.08 -16.80 6.64
C VAL A 184 1.75 -16.05 6.70
N ILE A 185 1.75 -14.72 6.70
CA ILE A 185 0.52 -13.90 6.79
C ILE A 185 -0.04 -13.60 5.41
N ALA A 186 0.79 -13.07 4.49
CA ALA A 186 0.28 -12.57 3.22
C ALA A 186 -0.14 -13.71 2.29
N LEU A 187 0.57 -14.83 2.25
CA LEU A 187 0.28 -15.89 1.29
C LEU A 187 -1.09 -16.57 1.52
N PRO A 188 -1.45 -17.00 2.74
CA PRO A 188 -2.79 -17.55 2.98
C PRO A 188 -3.90 -16.54 2.70
N ILE A 189 -3.70 -15.28 3.08
CA ILE A 189 -4.68 -14.20 2.86
C ILE A 189 -4.81 -13.91 1.36
N ALA A 190 -3.72 -13.96 0.60
CA ALA A 190 -3.72 -13.73 -0.83
C ALA A 190 -4.56 -14.76 -1.61
N PHE A 191 -4.64 -16.01 -1.13
CA PHE A 191 -5.52 -17.03 -1.74
C PHE A 191 -7.01 -16.71 -1.61
N LEU A 192 -7.39 -15.84 -0.66
CA LEU A 192 -8.78 -15.37 -0.49
C LEU A 192 -9.15 -14.29 -1.50
N VAL A 193 -8.20 -13.75 -2.27
CA VAL A 193 -8.48 -12.73 -3.28
C VAL A 193 -9.43 -13.29 -4.34
N ARG A 194 -10.57 -12.62 -4.50
CA ARG A 194 -11.55 -12.89 -5.57
C ARG A 194 -11.88 -11.60 -6.31
N GLU A 195 -12.15 -11.76 -7.58
CA GLU A 195 -12.60 -10.65 -8.41
C GLU A 195 -14.06 -10.33 -8.14
N SER A 196 -14.41 -9.03 -8.13
CA SER A 196 -15.80 -8.62 -7.98
C SER A 196 -16.60 -9.04 -9.22
N PRO A 197 -17.78 -9.69 -9.04
CA PRO A 197 -18.65 -10.01 -10.18
C PRO A 197 -19.02 -8.81 -11.04
N ARG A 198 -19.08 -7.62 -10.45
CA ARG A 198 -19.35 -6.37 -11.18
C ARG A 198 -18.19 -5.91 -12.06
N ARG A 199 -16.95 -6.13 -11.61
CA ARG A 199 -15.78 -5.84 -12.43
C ARG A 199 -15.74 -6.75 -13.65
N GLU A 200 -16.10 -8.03 -13.45
CA GLU A 200 -16.21 -8.99 -14.55
C GLU A 200 -17.31 -8.59 -15.56
N ILE A 201 -18.49 -8.21 -15.07
CA ILE A 201 -19.58 -7.70 -15.92
C ILE A 201 -19.16 -6.40 -16.63
N ALA A 202 -18.52 -5.47 -15.92
CA ALA A 202 -18.07 -4.20 -16.53
C ALA A 202 -17.02 -4.41 -17.64
N ARG A 203 -16.18 -5.43 -17.48
CA ARG A 203 -15.18 -5.82 -18.49
C ARG A 203 -15.81 -6.43 -19.75
N LEU A 204 -16.93 -7.14 -19.59
CA LEU A 204 -17.66 -7.79 -20.71
C LEU A 204 -18.73 -6.90 -21.32
N ALA A 205 -19.07 -5.78 -20.68
CA ALA A 205 -20.09 -4.87 -21.18
C ALA A 205 -19.54 -4.03 -22.35
N PRO A 206 -20.34 -3.86 -23.44
CA PRO A 206 -19.99 -2.89 -24.47
C PRO A 206 -19.89 -1.49 -23.88
N GLU A 207 -19.02 -0.68 -24.48
CA GLU A 207 -18.75 0.71 -24.10
C GLU A 207 -20.01 1.44 -23.62
N LYS A 208 -20.02 1.86 -22.34
CA LYS A 208 -21.18 2.46 -21.73
C LYS A 208 -21.30 3.92 -22.08
N GLU A 209 -22.56 4.38 -22.12
CA GLU A 209 -22.95 5.78 -22.14
C GLU A 209 -21.97 6.67 -21.38
N VAL A 210 -21.32 7.54 -22.11
CA VAL A 210 -20.42 8.55 -21.57
C VAL A 210 -21.24 9.43 -20.63
N ARG A 211 -21.02 9.33 -19.34
CA ARG A 211 -21.48 10.36 -18.42
C ARG A 211 -20.81 11.65 -18.86
N HIS A 212 -21.60 12.60 -19.34
CA HIS A 212 -21.13 13.93 -19.69
C HIS A 212 -20.55 14.60 -18.43
N PHE A 213 -19.26 14.45 -18.25
CA PHE A 213 -18.52 15.22 -17.28
C PHE A 213 -18.01 16.49 -17.99
N PRO A 214 -18.07 17.67 -17.35
CA PRO A 214 -17.73 18.93 -18.01
C PRO A 214 -16.25 19.06 -18.42
N LEU A 215 -15.38 18.18 -17.91
CA LEU A 215 -13.96 18.09 -18.23
C LEU A 215 -13.66 16.82 -19.01
N SER A 216 -12.67 16.86 -19.90
CA SER A 216 -12.20 15.68 -20.60
C SER A 216 -11.51 14.70 -19.60
N GLU A 217 -11.54 13.40 -19.90
CA GLU A 217 -10.88 12.39 -19.07
C GLU A 217 -9.39 12.71 -18.84
N LYS A 218 -8.71 13.26 -19.85
CA LYS A 218 -7.30 13.65 -19.77
C LYS A 218 -7.10 14.80 -18.77
N GLU A 219 -7.96 15.81 -18.78
CA GLU A 219 -7.90 16.93 -17.83
C GLU A 219 -8.12 16.45 -16.40
N VAL A 220 -9.10 15.57 -16.17
CA VAL A 220 -9.35 14.98 -14.85
C VAL A 220 -8.12 14.22 -14.37
N VAL A 221 -7.51 13.37 -15.20
CA VAL A 221 -6.30 12.60 -14.85
C VAL A 221 -5.14 13.54 -14.51
N ILE A 222 -4.92 14.60 -15.30
CA ILE A 222 -3.84 15.57 -15.05
C ILE A 222 -4.05 16.28 -13.72
N TRP A 223 -5.22 16.85 -13.46
CA TRP A 223 -5.51 17.54 -12.21
C TRP A 223 -5.40 16.64 -10.98
N MET A 224 -5.94 15.42 -11.07
CA MET A 224 -5.83 14.44 -9.99
C MET A 224 -4.38 14.01 -9.76
N SER A 225 -3.57 13.86 -10.80
CA SER A 225 -2.15 13.53 -10.68
C SER A 225 -1.36 14.61 -9.96
N PHE A 226 -1.62 15.89 -10.28
CA PHE A 226 -1.01 17.01 -9.56
C PHE A 226 -1.42 17.03 -8.08
N ALA A 227 -2.70 16.87 -7.78
CA ALA A 227 -3.19 16.87 -6.40
C ALA A 227 -2.55 15.74 -5.58
N VAL A 228 -2.49 14.52 -6.13
CA VAL A 228 -1.87 13.36 -5.49
C VAL A 228 -0.36 13.57 -5.31
N MET A 229 0.34 14.17 -6.28
CA MET A 229 1.77 14.45 -6.17
C MET A 229 2.07 15.35 -4.96
N PHE A 230 1.34 16.44 -4.77
CA PHE A 230 1.54 17.31 -3.61
C PHE A 230 1.18 16.63 -2.29
N CYS A 231 0.06 15.93 -2.23
CA CYS A 231 -0.37 15.17 -1.06
C CYS A 231 0.67 14.11 -0.65
N CYS A 232 1.19 13.33 -1.61
CA CYS A 232 2.18 12.29 -1.33
C CYS A 232 3.52 12.86 -0.88
N ASN A 233 3.95 14.02 -1.42
CA ASN A 233 5.18 14.69 -0.98
C ASN A 233 5.10 15.11 0.49
N CYS A 234 3.98 15.70 0.92
CA CYS A 234 3.78 16.07 2.32
C CYS A 234 3.85 14.87 3.27
N MET A 235 3.35 13.70 2.85
CA MET A 235 3.38 12.48 3.67
C MET A 235 4.75 11.78 3.66
N SER A 236 5.47 11.81 2.54
CA SER A 236 6.73 11.06 2.41
C SER A 236 7.83 11.60 3.33
N VAL A 237 7.88 12.91 3.55
CA VAL A 237 8.89 13.55 4.40
C VAL A 237 8.88 13.00 5.83
N PRO A 238 7.77 13.01 6.59
CA PRO A 238 7.77 12.44 7.94
C PRO A 238 8.01 10.91 7.93
N ILE A 239 7.50 10.17 6.94
CA ILE A 239 7.70 8.72 6.87
C ILE A 239 9.18 8.35 6.76
N VAL A 240 9.94 9.07 5.93
CA VAL A 240 11.35 8.76 5.67
C VAL A 240 12.29 9.38 6.69
N HIS A 241 12.01 10.62 7.12
CA HIS A 241 12.98 11.42 7.85
C HIS A 241 12.71 11.53 9.36
N LEU A 242 11.50 11.22 9.85
CA LEU A 242 11.15 11.38 11.27
C LEU A 242 12.02 10.51 12.18
N VAL A 243 12.18 9.24 11.85
CA VAL A 243 12.98 8.29 12.66
C VAL A 243 14.46 8.68 12.66
N PRO A 244 15.12 8.91 11.49
CA PRO A 244 16.48 9.42 11.47
C PRO A 244 16.66 10.75 12.22
N MET A 245 15.76 11.70 12.05
CA MET A 245 15.81 13.01 12.72
C MET A 245 15.79 12.89 14.25
N LEU A 246 14.87 12.09 14.79
CA LEU A 246 14.77 11.90 16.23
C LEU A 246 15.97 11.14 16.81
N THR A 247 16.49 10.15 16.09
CA THR A 247 17.69 9.44 16.50
C THR A 247 18.96 10.28 16.38
N ASP A 248 19.03 11.26 15.50
CA ASP A 248 20.11 12.25 15.42
C ASP A 248 20.05 13.25 16.58
N ALA A 249 18.84 13.54 17.07
CA ALA A 249 18.61 14.31 18.28
C ALA A 249 18.82 13.47 19.57
N SER A 250 19.57 12.37 19.47
CA SER A 250 19.91 11.47 20.60
C SER A 250 18.71 10.82 21.30
N ARG A 251 17.58 10.72 20.62
CA ARG A 251 16.44 9.92 21.11
C ARG A 251 16.62 8.45 20.77
N SER A 252 16.09 7.56 21.61
CA SER A 252 16.17 6.12 21.35
C SER A 252 15.39 5.76 20.06
N LEU A 253 15.82 4.68 19.41
CA LEU A 253 15.13 4.15 18.23
C LEU A 253 13.68 3.75 18.55
N GLU A 254 13.46 3.19 19.72
CA GLU A 254 12.15 2.81 20.23
C GLU A 254 11.21 4.03 20.36
N PHE A 255 11.69 5.12 20.95
CA PHE A 255 10.95 6.37 21.02
C PHE A 255 10.63 6.93 19.63
N ALA A 256 11.62 6.96 18.73
CA ALA A 256 11.44 7.50 17.39
C ALA A 256 10.39 6.71 16.57
N THR A 257 10.42 5.39 16.67
CA THR A 257 9.45 4.52 15.99
C THR A 257 8.06 4.56 16.63
N SER A 258 7.97 4.78 17.96
CA SER A 258 6.67 4.97 18.63
C SER A 258 5.98 6.28 18.21
N VAL A 259 6.74 7.35 18.00
CA VAL A 259 6.20 8.62 17.46
C VAL A 259 5.67 8.41 16.04
N LEU A 260 6.41 7.70 15.19
CA LEU A 260 5.94 7.35 13.85
C LEU A 260 4.65 6.48 13.91
N LEU A 261 4.59 5.53 14.83
CA LEU A 261 3.40 4.70 15.04
C LEU A 261 2.16 5.54 15.35
N VAL A 262 2.26 6.46 16.31
CA VAL A 262 1.13 7.34 16.69
C VAL A 262 0.69 8.21 15.49
N LEU A 263 1.66 8.78 14.76
CA LEU A 263 1.37 9.57 13.56
C LEU A 263 0.60 8.75 12.52
N MET A 264 1.04 7.53 12.26
CA MET A 264 0.43 6.65 11.26
C MET A 264 -0.94 6.11 11.70
N LEU A 265 -1.13 5.84 12.99
CA LEU A 265 -2.45 5.45 13.52
C LEU A 265 -3.47 6.59 13.38
N ALA A 266 -3.06 7.83 13.69
CA ALA A 266 -3.90 9.01 13.47
C ALA A 266 -4.26 9.17 11.99
N GLY A 267 -3.28 9.00 11.08
CA GLY A 267 -3.51 9.00 9.64
C GLY A 267 -4.44 7.89 9.17
N GLY A 268 -4.34 6.69 9.76
CA GLY A 268 -5.27 5.58 9.50
C GLY A 268 -6.70 5.90 9.91
N ALA A 269 -6.89 6.46 11.10
CA ALA A 269 -8.20 6.91 11.58
C ALA A 269 -8.79 8.00 10.67
N GLY A 270 -7.96 8.96 10.24
CA GLY A 270 -8.37 10.01 9.30
C GLY A 270 -8.86 9.46 7.96
N ARG A 271 -8.22 8.41 7.41
CA ARG A 271 -8.65 7.76 6.16
C ARG A 271 -10.02 7.08 6.30
N ILE A 272 -10.28 6.43 7.42
CA ILE A 272 -11.59 5.81 7.69
C ILE A 272 -12.67 6.89 7.81
N PHE A 273 -12.38 7.93 8.58
CA PHE A 273 -13.30 9.06 8.77
C PHE A 273 -13.58 9.79 7.44
N GLY A 274 -12.55 10.12 6.68
CA GLY A 274 -12.68 10.74 5.36
C GLY A 274 -13.44 9.87 4.37
N GLY A 275 -13.20 8.55 4.36
CA GLY A 275 -13.96 7.61 3.54
C GLY A 275 -15.45 7.63 3.87
N LYS A 276 -15.80 7.56 5.16
CA LYS A 276 -17.21 7.65 5.60
C LYS A 276 -17.82 9.01 5.30
N LEU A 277 -17.08 10.09 5.50
CA LEU A 277 -17.53 11.43 5.19
C LEU A 277 -17.83 11.58 3.68
N GLY A 278 -17.00 10.99 2.83
CA GLY A 278 -17.21 10.95 1.38
C GLY A 278 -18.50 10.24 0.96
N ASP A 279 -18.91 9.22 1.69
CA ASP A 279 -20.19 8.54 1.45
C ASP A 279 -21.41 9.39 1.88
N VAL A 280 -21.24 10.31 2.85
CA VAL A 280 -22.34 11.14 3.41
C VAL A 280 -22.50 12.46 2.66
N ILE A 281 -21.43 13.22 2.48
CA ILE A 281 -21.48 14.58 1.89
C ILE A 281 -20.97 14.62 0.43
N GLY A 282 -20.51 13.50 -0.08
CA GLY A 282 -19.92 13.38 -1.42
C GLY A 282 -18.40 13.55 -1.45
N ALA A 283 -17.79 13.04 -2.52
CA ALA A 283 -16.33 12.99 -2.65
C ALA A 283 -15.67 14.36 -2.73
N LEU A 284 -16.23 15.31 -3.51
CA LEU A 284 -15.64 16.63 -3.73
C LEU A 284 -15.64 17.50 -2.46
N PRO A 285 -16.78 17.67 -1.72
CA PRO A 285 -16.75 18.39 -0.47
C PRO A 285 -15.80 17.78 0.57
N THR A 286 -15.78 16.45 0.65
CA THR A 286 -14.87 15.74 1.57
C THR A 286 -13.42 16.04 1.24
N TYR A 287 -13.05 16.01 -0.04
CA TYR A 287 -11.71 16.32 -0.47
C TYR A 287 -11.30 17.74 -0.06
N ILE A 288 -12.17 18.72 -0.27
CA ILE A 288 -11.91 20.14 0.10
C ILE A 288 -11.73 20.30 1.62
N ILE A 289 -12.50 19.57 2.43
CA ILE A 289 -12.41 19.67 3.90
C ILE A 289 -11.15 18.98 4.45
N MET A 290 -10.73 17.89 3.81
CA MET A 290 -9.62 17.04 4.30
C MET A 290 -8.25 17.43 3.73
N SER A 291 -8.18 18.28 2.71
CA SER A 291 -6.94 18.80 2.13
C SER A 291 -6.51 20.12 2.79
#